data_82669fb6e31ebf1592974bbda2c29c08
#
_entry.id   82669fb6e31ebf1592974bbda2c29c08
#
_cell.length_a   1.000
_cell.length_b   1.000
_cell.length_c   1.000
_cell.angle_alpha   90.00
_cell.angle_beta   90.00
_cell.angle_gamma   90.00
#
_symmetry.space_group_name_H-M   'P 1'
#
loop_
_entity.id
_entity.type
_entity.pdbx_description
1 polymer ?
#
loop_
_entity_poly.entity_id
_entity_poly.type
_entity_poly.pdbx_seq_one_letter_code
_entity_poly.pdbx_strand_id
1 'polypeptide(L)'
;MIIVSGVYSSGKTTLAKNLAKYFHSKAHIVESRQTDNPLYDKAKGTISCSYDEDFLMERMKQIGEAMTEPYTVFDRSVYEDVLRMKISADLGFLDQEEAEDYFAWINKRLSKIPLDRSNEASQILLFLDLPFHDMIDRIYQVPKVKEYIMTHPFLYEYYQKAHLRYREWFENYHYSEKLRINALDYDFNNMDNVAKVAKQIEEIYQNPKFEITYDAIVDNMRQSLVNNNSI
;
A
#
# COMPACT_ATOMS: atom_id res chain seq x y z
N MET A 1 8.47 -12.40 -2.18
CA MET A 1 8.16 -11.11 -1.54
C MET A 1 6.66 -11.02 -1.28
N ILE A 2 6.25 -10.64 -0.08
CA ILE A 2 4.85 -10.52 0.33
C ILE A 2 4.54 -9.05 0.57
N ILE A 3 3.56 -8.49 -0.12
CA ILE A 3 3.12 -7.11 0.06
C ILE A 3 1.77 -7.14 0.79
N VAL A 4 1.70 -6.53 1.96
CA VAL A 4 0.45 -6.39 2.72
C VAL A 4 -0.14 -5.02 2.46
N SER A 5 -1.20 -5.00 1.68
CA SER A 5 -1.96 -3.81 1.26
C SER A 5 -3.38 -3.83 1.82
N GLY A 6 -4.17 -2.83 1.56
CA GLY A 6 -5.58 -2.78 1.93
C GLY A 6 -6.04 -1.43 2.46
N VAL A 7 -7.32 -1.33 2.77
CA VAL A 7 -7.95 -0.10 3.24
C VAL A 7 -7.40 0.37 4.60
N TYR A 8 -7.70 1.60 4.99
CA TYR A 8 -7.26 2.15 6.28
C TYR A 8 -7.75 1.29 7.45
N SER A 9 -6.97 1.26 8.53
CA SER A 9 -7.30 0.54 9.78
C SER A 9 -7.64 -0.95 9.63
N SER A 10 -7.29 -1.58 8.49
CA SER A 10 -7.54 -3.01 8.25
C SER A 10 -6.57 -3.95 8.96
N GLY A 11 -5.53 -3.44 9.64
CA GLY A 11 -4.56 -4.25 10.39
C GLY A 11 -3.30 -4.64 9.62
N LYS A 12 -2.98 -3.95 8.52
CA LYS A 12 -1.80 -4.21 7.65
C LYS A 12 -0.50 -4.38 8.42
N THR A 13 -0.14 -3.38 9.20
CA THR A 13 1.12 -3.37 9.97
C THR A 13 1.21 -4.53 10.95
N THR A 14 0.09 -4.87 11.61
CA THR A 14 0.02 -6.01 12.53
C THR A 14 0.24 -7.32 11.78
N LEU A 15 -0.47 -7.52 10.67
CA LEU A 15 -0.30 -8.72 9.85
C LEU A 15 1.13 -8.81 9.28
N ALA A 16 1.68 -7.72 8.75
CA ALA A 16 3.03 -7.71 8.19
C ALA A 16 4.08 -8.12 9.23
N LYS A 17 4.03 -7.55 10.44
CA LYS A 17 4.92 -7.91 11.55
C LYS A 17 4.81 -9.39 11.93
N ASN A 18 3.59 -9.92 12.00
CA ASN A 18 3.35 -11.28 12.46
C ASN A 18 3.58 -12.33 11.36
N LEU A 19 3.35 -12.00 10.08
CA LEU A 19 3.78 -12.86 8.96
C LEU A 19 5.31 -12.98 8.90
N ALA A 20 6.03 -11.87 9.07
CA ALA A 20 7.49 -11.92 9.11
C ALA A 20 8.01 -12.79 10.25
N LYS A 21 7.37 -12.76 11.43
CA LYS A 21 7.67 -13.68 12.53
C LYS A 21 7.39 -15.14 12.15
N TYR A 22 6.23 -15.40 11.52
CA TYR A 22 5.85 -16.74 11.10
C TYR A 22 6.84 -17.34 10.11
N PHE A 23 7.24 -16.56 9.11
CA PHE A 23 8.19 -17.00 8.08
C PHE A 23 9.66 -16.87 8.48
N HIS A 24 9.97 -16.45 9.72
CA HIS A 24 11.34 -16.17 10.16
C HIS A 24 12.09 -15.21 9.21
N SER A 25 11.38 -14.22 8.68
CA SER A 25 11.86 -13.28 7.70
C SER A 25 11.85 -11.83 8.24
N LYS A 26 12.16 -10.87 7.39
CA LYS A 26 12.18 -9.45 7.73
C LYS A 26 10.86 -8.77 7.34
N ALA A 27 10.35 -7.91 8.23
CA ALA A 27 9.27 -6.98 7.90
C ALA A 27 9.85 -5.60 7.56
N HIS A 28 9.54 -5.10 6.37
CA HIS A 28 9.85 -3.74 5.95
C HIS A 28 8.64 -2.85 6.21
N ILE A 29 8.80 -1.98 7.20
CA ILE A 29 7.73 -1.07 7.64
C ILE A 29 8.28 0.34 7.57
N VAL A 30 7.69 1.17 6.75
CA VAL A 30 7.93 2.60 6.79
C VAL A 30 6.93 3.18 7.77
N GLU A 31 7.41 3.52 8.96
CA GLU A 31 6.56 4.10 10.00
C GLU A 31 6.17 5.51 9.60
N SER A 32 4.87 5.74 9.37
CA SER A 32 4.35 7.10 9.30
C SER A 32 4.29 7.66 10.72
N ARG A 33 5.00 8.74 10.97
CA ARG A 33 4.77 9.52 12.20
C ARG A 33 3.35 10.08 12.12
N GLN A 34 2.58 9.98 13.20
CA GLN A 34 1.20 10.52 13.22
C GLN A 34 1.15 12.03 12.96
N THR A 35 2.25 12.74 13.28
CA THR A 35 2.44 14.16 13.02
C THR A 35 2.69 14.48 11.55
N ASP A 36 2.98 13.47 10.75
CA ASP A 36 3.48 13.59 9.39
C ASP A 36 2.41 13.15 8.36
N ASN A 37 1.14 13.06 8.72
CA ASN A 37 0.08 12.81 7.77
C ASN A 37 -0.20 14.10 6.98
N PRO A 38 -0.03 14.13 5.64
CA PRO A 38 -0.27 15.32 4.82
C PRO A 38 -1.68 15.88 4.98
N LEU A 39 -2.65 15.04 5.36
CA LEU A 39 -4.00 15.47 5.70
C LEU A 39 -4.06 16.32 6.99
N TYR A 40 -3.14 16.11 7.93
CA TYR A 40 -2.99 16.97 9.11
C TYR A 40 -2.33 18.30 8.76
N ASP A 41 -1.43 18.32 7.78
CA ASP A 41 -0.78 19.55 7.33
C ASP A 41 -1.71 20.41 6.46
N LYS A 42 -2.66 19.81 5.72
CA LYS A 42 -3.69 20.60 5.03
C LYS A 42 -4.60 21.37 5.99
N ALA A 43 -4.90 20.85 7.16
CA ALA A 43 -5.61 21.60 8.20
C ALA A 43 -4.79 22.79 8.69
N LYS A 44 -3.46 22.77 8.50
CA LYS A 44 -2.53 23.88 8.70
C LYS A 44 -2.27 24.69 7.43
N GLY A 45 -2.90 24.34 6.30
CA GLY A 45 -2.81 25.07 5.05
C GLY A 45 -1.69 24.68 4.10
N THR A 46 -0.99 23.56 4.35
CA THR A 46 0.13 23.11 3.51
C THR A 46 0.08 21.61 3.28
N ILE A 47 -0.06 21.16 2.04
CA ILE A 47 0.31 19.81 1.63
C ILE A 47 1.65 19.93 0.90
N SER A 48 2.64 19.16 1.32
CA SER A 48 3.94 19.12 0.66
C SER A 48 4.12 17.77 -0.01
N CYS A 49 4.36 17.77 -1.31
CA CYS A 49 4.79 16.57 -2.04
C CYS A 49 6.11 16.00 -1.53
N SER A 50 6.97 16.83 -0.93
CA SER A 50 8.27 16.41 -0.41
C SER A 50 8.17 15.28 0.64
N TYR A 51 7.11 15.27 1.41
CA TYR A 51 6.88 14.23 2.42
C TYR A 51 6.65 12.84 1.81
N ASP A 52 5.83 12.78 0.76
CA ASP A 52 5.56 11.50 0.09
C ASP A 52 6.76 11.02 -0.75
N GLU A 53 7.62 11.93 -1.18
CA GLU A 53 8.89 11.59 -1.84
C GLU A 53 9.85 10.83 -0.91
N ASP A 54 10.04 11.31 0.32
CA ASP A 54 10.91 10.65 1.30
C ASP A 54 10.42 9.24 1.65
N PHE A 55 9.12 9.07 1.82
CA PHE A 55 8.52 7.75 2.03
C PHE A 55 8.74 6.81 0.86
N LEU A 56 8.51 7.31 -0.34
CA LEU A 56 8.70 6.53 -1.55
C LEU A 56 10.16 6.11 -1.70
N MET A 57 11.10 7.02 -1.48
CA MET A 57 12.54 6.73 -1.56
C MET A 57 12.98 5.67 -0.54
N GLU A 58 12.51 5.76 0.70
CA GLU A 58 12.81 4.75 1.72
C GLU A 58 12.22 3.39 1.33
N ARG A 59 10.98 3.35 0.83
CA ARG A 59 10.35 2.13 0.36
C ARG A 59 11.07 1.51 -0.84
N MET A 60 11.50 2.32 -1.80
CA MET A 60 12.28 1.86 -2.95
C MET A 60 13.63 1.26 -2.53
N LYS A 61 14.30 1.88 -1.56
CA LYS A 61 15.54 1.35 -0.99
C LYS A 61 15.29 0.00 -0.32
N GLN A 62 14.26 -0.12 0.49
CA GLN A 62 13.88 -1.38 1.15
C GLN A 62 13.55 -2.48 0.13
N ILE A 63 12.88 -2.17 -0.97
CA ILE A 63 12.62 -3.12 -2.05
C ILE A 63 13.94 -3.62 -2.64
N GLY A 64 14.88 -2.74 -2.95
CA GLY A 64 16.19 -3.11 -3.46
C GLY A 64 16.98 -4.02 -2.52
N GLU A 65 16.89 -3.80 -1.21
CA GLU A 65 17.55 -4.63 -0.19
C GLU A 65 16.91 -6.02 -0.03
N ALA A 66 15.60 -6.12 -0.28
CA ALA A 66 14.80 -7.31 0.03
C ALA A 66 14.58 -8.26 -1.15
N MET A 67 14.97 -7.88 -2.35
CA MET A 67 14.70 -8.65 -3.58
C MET A 67 15.29 -10.06 -3.59
N THR A 68 16.31 -10.31 -2.77
CA THR A 68 17.01 -11.60 -2.69
C THR A 68 16.49 -12.49 -1.55
N GLU A 69 15.63 -11.97 -0.67
CA GLU A 69 15.16 -12.71 0.50
C GLU A 69 13.74 -13.27 0.27
N PRO A 70 13.57 -14.60 0.25
CA PRO A 70 12.24 -15.20 0.17
C PRO A 70 11.41 -14.84 1.40
N TYR A 71 10.09 -14.71 1.23
CA TYR A 71 9.14 -14.40 2.29
C TYR A 71 9.32 -13.05 3.01
N THR A 72 10.14 -12.15 2.48
CA THR A 72 10.21 -10.78 3.00
C THR A 72 8.86 -10.10 2.89
N VAL A 73 8.43 -9.45 3.97
CA VAL A 73 7.09 -8.83 4.08
C VAL A 73 7.20 -7.32 4.05
N PHE A 74 6.41 -6.69 3.21
CA PHE A 74 6.28 -5.23 3.12
C PHE A 74 4.93 -4.77 3.67
N ASP A 75 4.96 -3.79 4.56
CA ASP A 75 3.77 -3.04 4.97
C ASP A 75 3.54 -1.92 3.95
N ARG A 76 2.58 -2.11 3.05
CA ARG A 76 2.24 -1.30 1.87
C ARG A 76 3.24 -1.43 0.71
N SER A 77 2.87 -0.86 -0.41
CA SER A 77 3.65 -0.83 -1.64
C SER A 77 3.80 0.59 -2.17
N VAL A 78 4.74 0.77 -3.10
CA VAL A 78 4.87 2.02 -3.86
C VAL A 78 3.60 2.37 -4.65
N TYR A 79 2.81 1.38 -5.04
CA TYR A 79 1.52 1.61 -5.72
C TYR A 79 0.50 2.32 -4.84
N GLU A 80 0.49 2.01 -3.53
CA GLU A 80 -0.40 2.67 -2.58
C GLU A 80 0.02 4.13 -2.33
N ASP A 81 1.32 4.41 -2.36
CA ASP A 81 1.81 5.79 -2.23
C ASP A 81 1.33 6.63 -3.43
N VAL A 82 1.45 6.09 -4.65
CA VAL A 82 0.90 6.70 -5.87
C VAL A 82 -0.63 6.87 -5.79
N LEU A 83 -1.33 5.82 -5.33
CA LEU A 83 -2.79 5.86 -5.20
C LEU A 83 -3.25 6.96 -4.23
N ARG A 84 -2.55 7.14 -3.11
CA ARG A 84 -2.84 8.21 -2.15
C ARG A 84 -2.69 9.60 -2.77
N MET A 85 -1.62 9.81 -3.54
CA MET A 85 -1.42 11.08 -4.24
C MET A 85 -2.53 11.36 -5.25
N LYS A 86 -2.96 10.36 -6.02
CA LYS A 86 -4.09 10.49 -6.94
C LYS A 86 -5.39 10.84 -6.21
N ILE A 87 -5.69 10.18 -5.10
CA ILE A 87 -6.87 10.51 -4.29
C ILE A 87 -6.81 11.95 -3.80
N SER A 88 -5.63 12.42 -3.41
CA SER A 88 -5.42 13.79 -2.94
C SER A 88 -5.62 14.81 -4.07
N ALA A 89 -5.14 14.52 -5.27
CA ALA A 89 -5.36 15.36 -6.46
C ALA A 89 -6.85 15.37 -6.87
N ASP A 90 -7.51 14.22 -6.92
CA ASP A 90 -8.94 14.08 -7.23
C ASP A 90 -9.84 14.88 -6.29
N LEU A 91 -9.41 15.12 -5.06
CA LEU A 91 -10.12 15.91 -4.05
C LEU A 91 -9.70 17.39 -4.03
N GLY A 92 -8.84 17.78 -4.95
CA GLY A 92 -8.31 19.14 -5.00
C GLY A 92 -7.42 19.50 -3.81
N PHE A 93 -6.82 18.48 -3.17
CA PHE A 93 -5.87 18.67 -2.08
C PHE A 93 -4.45 18.89 -2.58
N LEU A 94 -4.20 18.53 -3.80
CA LEU A 94 -2.97 18.74 -4.53
C LEU A 94 -3.28 19.53 -5.78
N ASP A 95 -2.41 20.45 -6.15
CA ASP A 95 -2.47 21.08 -7.45
C ASP A 95 -2.22 20.06 -8.56
N GLN A 96 -2.87 20.20 -9.70
CA GLN A 96 -2.73 19.25 -10.80
C GLN A 96 -1.30 19.24 -11.35
N GLU A 97 -0.65 20.39 -11.45
CA GLU A 97 0.73 20.52 -11.91
C GLU A 97 1.70 19.83 -10.95
N GLU A 98 1.52 20.04 -9.64
CA GLU A 98 2.30 19.33 -8.60
C GLU A 98 2.10 17.80 -8.65
N ALA A 99 0.87 17.34 -8.92
CA ALA A 99 0.58 15.92 -9.05
C ALA A 99 1.25 15.32 -10.30
N GLU A 100 1.22 16.01 -11.44
CA GLU A 100 1.87 15.58 -12.68
C GLU A 100 3.40 15.52 -12.53
N ASP A 101 3.99 16.52 -11.90
CA ASP A 101 5.43 16.54 -11.59
C ASP A 101 5.84 15.39 -10.67
N TYR A 102 5.05 15.11 -9.64
CA TYR A 102 5.26 13.99 -8.74
C TYR A 102 5.20 12.64 -9.49
N PHE A 103 4.21 12.44 -10.36
CA PHE A 103 4.10 11.21 -11.15
C PHE A 103 5.24 11.06 -12.16
N ALA A 104 5.68 12.13 -12.79
CA ALA A 104 6.84 12.13 -13.67
C ALA A 104 8.13 11.78 -12.91
N TRP A 105 8.28 12.33 -11.71
CA TRP A 105 9.40 12.04 -10.81
C TRP A 105 9.42 10.56 -10.37
N ILE A 106 8.27 10.00 -9.95
CA ILE A 106 8.15 8.57 -9.60
C ILE A 106 8.53 7.68 -10.78
N ASN A 107 7.99 7.94 -11.97
CA ASN A 107 8.28 7.18 -13.17
C ASN A 107 9.78 7.12 -13.47
N LYS A 108 10.45 8.28 -13.36
CA LYS A 108 11.91 8.39 -13.56
C LYS A 108 12.69 7.61 -12.52
N ARG A 109 12.21 7.49 -11.28
CA ARG A 109 12.88 6.75 -10.20
C ARG A 109 12.64 5.25 -10.31
N LEU A 110 11.41 4.83 -10.53
CA LEU A 110 11.07 3.41 -10.72
C LEU A 110 11.84 2.79 -11.89
N SER A 111 12.10 3.54 -12.96
CA SER A 111 12.90 3.07 -14.10
C SER A 111 14.39 2.83 -13.76
N LYS A 112 14.87 3.28 -12.61
CA LYS A 112 16.26 3.17 -12.18
C LYS A 112 16.49 2.11 -11.10
N ILE A 113 15.44 1.46 -10.59
CA ILE A 113 15.62 0.37 -9.64
C ILE A 113 16.33 -0.76 -10.37
N PRO A 114 17.58 -1.12 -9.97
CA PRO A 114 18.27 -2.26 -10.53
C PRO A 114 17.59 -3.51 -9.98
N LEU A 115 16.74 -4.11 -10.76
CA LEU A 115 16.10 -5.35 -10.41
C LEU A 115 16.99 -6.47 -10.95
N ASP A 116 17.61 -7.24 -10.06
CA ASP A 116 18.42 -8.38 -10.46
C ASP A 116 17.51 -9.45 -11.09
N ARG A 117 17.74 -9.75 -12.36
CA ARG A 117 16.96 -10.71 -13.16
C ARG A 117 17.15 -12.17 -12.71
N SER A 118 18.08 -12.43 -11.78
CA SER A 118 18.47 -13.79 -11.42
C SER A 118 17.58 -14.47 -10.39
N ASN A 119 16.69 -13.74 -9.72
CA ASN A 119 15.81 -14.30 -8.70
C ASN A 119 14.34 -14.06 -9.06
N GLU A 120 13.69 -15.09 -9.57
CA GLU A 120 12.25 -15.23 -9.75
C GLU A 120 11.54 -15.28 -8.38
N ALA A 121 11.71 -14.23 -7.57
CA ALA A 121 10.99 -14.14 -6.30
C ALA A 121 9.52 -13.86 -6.60
N SER A 122 8.71 -14.89 -6.56
CA SER A 122 7.26 -14.75 -6.67
C SER A 122 6.75 -13.67 -5.72
N GLN A 123 6.07 -12.67 -6.27
CA GLN A 123 5.46 -11.60 -5.49
C GLN A 123 3.99 -11.95 -5.24
N ILE A 124 3.52 -11.73 -4.03
CA ILE A 124 2.10 -11.85 -3.68
C ILE A 124 1.62 -10.54 -3.07
N LEU A 125 0.49 -10.04 -3.58
CA LEU A 125 -0.23 -8.93 -2.98
C LEU A 125 -1.35 -9.45 -2.10
N LEU A 126 -1.26 -9.23 -0.80
CA LEU A 126 -2.36 -9.43 0.14
C LEU A 126 -3.14 -8.14 0.28
N PHE A 127 -4.43 -8.17 -0.01
CA PHE A 127 -5.31 -7.03 0.18
C PHE A 127 -6.24 -7.26 1.35
N LEU A 128 -6.04 -6.51 2.44
CA LEU A 128 -6.92 -6.53 3.60
C LEU A 128 -8.16 -5.67 3.32
N ASP A 129 -9.25 -6.34 2.99
CA ASP A 129 -10.54 -5.69 2.76
C ASP A 129 -11.31 -5.55 4.08
N LEU A 130 -11.95 -4.40 4.26
CA LEU A 130 -12.77 -4.08 5.42
C LEU A 130 -13.92 -3.20 4.93
N PRO A 131 -15.20 -3.49 5.29
CA PRO A 131 -16.30 -2.62 4.95
C PRO A 131 -16.08 -1.18 5.46
N PHE A 132 -16.59 -0.19 4.73
CA PHE A 132 -16.33 1.22 5.05
C PHE A 132 -16.76 1.60 6.46
N HIS A 133 -17.91 1.10 6.90
CA HIS A 133 -18.42 1.36 8.25
C HIS A 133 -17.44 0.86 9.32
N ASP A 134 -17.00 -0.40 9.21
CA ASP A 134 -16.06 -1.00 10.16
C ASP A 134 -14.70 -0.28 10.13
N MET A 135 -14.28 0.16 8.95
CA MET A 135 -13.06 0.95 8.79
C MET A 135 -13.15 2.27 9.57
N ILE A 136 -14.25 3.01 9.43
CA ILE A 136 -14.48 4.28 10.11
C ILE A 136 -14.61 4.06 11.62
N ASP A 137 -15.31 3.02 12.05
CA ASP A 137 -15.44 2.68 13.46
C ASP A 137 -14.08 2.40 14.11
N ARG A 138 -13.20 1.66 13.43
CA ARG A 138 -11.83 1.44 13.91
C ARG A 138 -11.00 2.74 13.95
N ILE A 139 -11.16 3.62 12.97
CA ILE A 139 -10.51 4.95 12.96
C ILE A 139 -10.99 5.78 14.15
N TYR A 140 -12.28 5.74 14.46
CA TYR A 140 -12.89 6.49 15.56
C TYR A 140 -12.54 5.97 16.95
N GLN A 141 -11.96 4.78 17.06
CA GLN A 141 -11.37 4.28 18.32
C GLN A 141 -10.16 5.10 18.79
N VAL A 142 -9.54 5.87 17.88
CA VAL A 142 -8.48 6.82 18.23
C VAL A 142 -9.12 8.19 18.48
N PRO A 143 -9.28 8.64 19.76
CA PRO A 143 -10.07 9.83 20.09
C PRO A 143 -9.65 11.10 19.36
N LYS A 144 -8.34 11.34 19.27
CA LYS A 144 -7.78 12.51 18.55
C LYS A 144 -8.12 12.50 17.06
N VAL A 145 -8.10 11.33 16.42
CA VAL A 145 -8.43 11.19 15.00
C VAL A 145 -9.92 11.40 14.78
N LYS A 146 -10.75 10.85 15.66
CA LYS A 146 -12.21 11.05 15.64
C LYS A 146 -12.56 12.53 15.73
N GLU A 147 -12.05 13.22 16.75
CA GLU A 147 -12.27 14.66 16.95
C GLU A 147 -11.83 15.44 15.70
N TYR A 148 -10.70 15.10 15.15
CA TYR A 148 -10.15 15.76 13.97
C TYR A 148 -11.03 15.56 12.73
N ILE A 149 -11.52 14.35 12.48
CA ILE A 149 -12.44 14.08 11.36
C ILE A 149 -13.77 14.82 11.57
N MET A 150 -14.30 14.86 12.80
CA MET A 150 -15.55 15.56 13.10
C MET A 150 -15.44 17.07 12.87
N THR A 151 -14.29 17.66 13.11
CA THR A 151 -14.02 19.10 12.89
C THR A 151 -13.58 19.44 11.46
N HIS A 152 -13.22 18.44 10.67
CA HIS A 152 -12.74 18.59 9.28
C HIS A 152 -13.49 17.61 8.36
N PRO A 153 -14.71 17.94 7.89
CA PRO A 153 -15.56 17.04 7.09
C PRO A 153 -14.90 16.48 5.84
N PHE A 154 -13.97 17.21 5.23
CA PHE A 154 -13.20 16.75 4.06
C PHE A 154 -12.40 15.46 4.33
N LEU A 155 -12.01 15.19 5.59
CA LEU A 155 -11.32 13.96 5.94
C LEU A 155 -12.23 12.74 5.84
N TYR A 156 -13.49 12.88 6.22
CA TYR A 156 -14.46 11.80 6.04
C TYR A 156 -14.65 11.47 4.56
N GLU A 157 -14.80 12.50 3.73
CA GLU A 157 -14.89 12.36 2.26
C GLU A 157 -13.63 11.71 1.69
N TYR A 158 -12.44 12.12 2.16
CA TYR A 158 -11.18 11.49 1.78
C TYR A 158 -11.18 9.99 2.11
N TYR A 159 -11.56 9.60 3.33
CA TYR A 159 -11.59 8.19 3.70
C TYR A 159 -12.61 7.40 2.88
N GLN A 160 -13.76 8.00 2.56
CA GLN A 160 -14.77 7.38 1.71
C GLN A 160 -14.23 7.15 0.29
N LYS A 161 -13.62 8.15 -0.30
CA LYS A 161 -13.01 8.05 -1.63
C LYS A 161 -11.83 7.09 -1.64
N ALA A 162 -10.97 7.16 -0.64
CA ALA A 162 -9.85 6.23 -0.47
C ALA A 162 -10.32 4.77 -0.38
N HIS A 163 -11.36 4.49 0.41
CA HIS A 163 -11.92 3.14 0.53
C HIS A 163 -12.38 2.59 -0.83
N LEU A 164 -13.09 3.38 -1.62
CA LEU A 164 -13.54 2.99 -2.97
C LEU A 164 -12.34 2.77 -3.91
N ARG A 165 -11.42 3.73 -3.97
CA ARG A 165 -10.26 3.69 -4.87
C ARG A 165 -9.30 2.54 -4.56
N TYR A 166 -9.08 2.21 -3.28
CA TYR A 166 -8.26 1.05 -2.89
C TYR A 166 -8.87 -0.27 -3.37
N ARG A 167 -10.19 -0.42 -3.30
CA ARG A 167 -10.90 -1.62 -3.78
C ARG A 167 -10.87 -1.70 -5.31
N GLU A 168 -11.16 -0.60 -6.00
CA GLU A 168 -11.05 -0.52 -7.47
C GLU A 168 -9.64 -0.84 -7.95
N TRP A 169 -8.63 -0.28 -7.28
CA TRP A 169 -7.23 -0.58 -7.59
C TRP A 169 -6.91 -2.06 -7.42
N PHE A 170 -7.35 -2.69 -6.35
CA PHE A 170 -7.13 -4.11 -6.13
C PHE A 170 -7.84 -4.98 -7.20
N GLU A 171 -9.07 -4.65 -7.59
CA GLU A 171 -9.76 -5.39 -8.66
C GLU A 171 -8.97 -5.35 -9.97
N ASN A 172 -8.44 -4.20 -10.30
CA ASN A 172 -7.66 -3.97 -11.52
C ASN A 172 -6.17 -4.36 -11.38
N TYR A 173 -5.73 -4.78 -10.19
CA TYR A 173 -4.35 -5.22 -9.98
C TYR A 173 -4.11 -6.58 -10.67
N HIS A 174 -3.11 -6.63 -11.55
CA HIS A 174 -2.77 -7.82 -12.34
C HIS A 174 -1.25 -8.01 -12.51
N TYR A 175 -0.46 -7.45 -11.59
CA TYR A 175 1.01 -7.44 -11.70
C TYR A 175 1.70 -8.58 -10.95
N SER A 176 0.98 -9.28 -10.12
CA SER A 176 1.44 -10.46 -9.39
C SER A 176 0.24 -11.28 -8.93
N GLU A 177 0.51 -12.43 -8.32
CA GLU A 177 -0.52 -13.12 -7.56
C GLU A 177 -1.14 -12.17 -6.52
N LYS A 178 -2.45 -12.27 -6.35
CA LYS A 178 -3.17 -11.44 -5.37
C LYS A 178 -4.14 -12.28 -4.55
N LEU A 179 -4.26 -11.94 -3.28
CA LEU A 179 -5.16 -12.58 -2.34
C LEU A 179 -5.95 -11.54 -1.55
N ARG A 180 -7.27 -11.61 -1.60
CA ARG A 180 -8.15 -10.78 -0.77
C ARG A 180 -8.40 -11.47 0.55
N ILE A 181 -8.18 -10.76 1.64
CA ILE A 181 -8.45 -11.18 3.01
C ILE A 181 -9.53 -10.27 3.60
N ASN A 182 -10.66 -10.84 4.00
CA ASN A 182 -11.64 -10.09 4.79
C ASN A 182 -11.08 -9.88 6.20
N ALA A 183 -10.78 -8.63 6.54
CA ALA A 183 -10.14 -8.29 7.82
C ALA A 183 -11.07 -8.42 9.04
N LEU A 184 -12.36 -8.73 8.85
CA LEU A 184 -13.28 -9.06 9.93
C LEU A 184 -13.15 -10.52 10.40
N ASP A 185 -12.67 -11.42 9.52
CA ASP A 185 -12.60 -12.85 9.80
C ASP A 185 -11.35 -13.25 10.60
N TYR A 186 -10.42 -12.29 10.81
CA TYR A 186 -9.11 -12.57 11.41
C TYR A 186 -8.73 -11.54 12.48
N ASP A 187 -8.31 -12.02 13.64
CA ASP A 187 -7.50 -11.23 14.58
C ASP A 187 -6.04 -11.46 14.26
N PHE A 188 -5.38 -10.47 13.66
CA PHE A 188 -3.98 -10.56 13.28
C PHE A 188 -2.99 -10.48 14.46
N ASN A 189 -3.45 -10.25 15.68
CA ASN A 189 -2.65 -10.46 16.89
C ASN A 189 -2.60 -11.94 17.31
N ASN A 190 -3.56 -12.73 16.84
CA ASN A 190 -3.59 -14.18 17.09
C ASN A 190 -2.77 -14.92 16.03
N MET A 191 -1.70 -15.58 16.46
CA MET A 191 -0.80 -16.32 15.57
C MET A 191 -1.46 -17.49 14.84
N ASP A 192 -2.53 -18.09 15.37
CA ASP A 192 -3.29 -19.14 14.66
C ASP A 192 -4.01 -18.57 13.44
N ASN A 193 -4.51 -17.33 13.54
CA ASN A 193 -5.10 -16.63 12.40
C ASN A 193 -4.04 -16.21 11.38
N VAL A 194 -2.88 -15.76 11.84
CA VAL A 194 -1.72 -15.46 10.98
C VAL A 194 -1.27 -16.72 10.23
N ALA A 195 -1.21 -17.87 10.91
CA ALA A 195 -0.85 -19.14 10.29
C ALA A 195 -1.84 -19.57 9.18
N LYS A 196 -3.14 -19.26 9.32
CA LYS A 196 -4.14 -19.55 8.27
C LYS A 196 -3.88 -18.70 7.02
N VAL A 197 -3.50 -17.42 7.19
CA VAL A 197 -3.12 -16.54 6.07
C VAL A 197 -1.79 -17.02 5.45
N ALA A 198 -0.81 -17.36 6.28
CA ALA A 198 0.49 -17.87 5.82
C ALA A 198 0.35 -19.14 4.96
N LYS A 199 -0.51 -20.08 5.34
CA LYS A 199 -0.78 -21.27 4.53
C LYS A 199 -1.33 -20.95 3.14
N GLN A 200 -2.23 -19.98 3.02
CA GLN A 200 -2.73 -19.55 1.71
C GLN A 200 -1.60 -18.95 0.85
N ILE A 201 -0.66 -18.22 1.47
CA ILE A 201 0.54 -17.71 0.79
C ILE A 201 1.43 -18.86 0.30
N GLU A 202 1.69 -19.85 1.17
CA GLU A 202 2.50 -21.03 0.83
C GLU A 202 1.87 -21.83 -0.31
N GLU A 203 0.55 -22.00 -0.32
CA GLU A 203 -0.19 -22.69 -1.39
C GLU A 203 -0.04 -21.94 -2.74
N ILE A 204 -0.07 -20.62 -2.73
CA ILE A 204 0.17 -19.80 -3.94
C ILE A 204 1.61 -19.96 -4.41
N TYR A 205 2.59 -19.94 -3.51
CA TYR A 205 3.99 -20.11 -3.88
C TYR A 205 4.32 -21.51 -4.42
N GLN A 206 3.61 -22.55 -3.95
CA GLN A 206 3.77 -23.91 -4.46
C GLN A 206 3.14 -24.11 -5.85
N ASN A 207 2.12 -23.31 -6.20
CA ASN A 207 1.39 -23.40 -7.44
C ASN A 207 1.16 -22.00 -8.05
N PRO A 208 2.21 -21.27 -8.43
CA PRO A 208 2.07 -19.92 -8.97
C PRO A 208 1.31 -19.98 -10.30
N LYS A 209 0.29 -19.14 -10.44
CA LYS A 209 -0.47 -18.97 -11.70
C LYS A 209 0.14 -17.91 -12.60
N PHE A 210 1.00 -17.07 -12.02
CA PHE A 210 1.71 -16.00 -12.69
C PHE A 210 3.18 -16.34 -12.85
N GLU A 211 3.65 -16.44 -14.10
CA GLU A 211 5.07 -16.27 -14.41
C GLU A 211 5.36 -14.77 -14.47
N ILE A 212 5.92 -14.24 -13.41
CA ILE A 212 6.27 -12.81 -13.35
C ILE A 212 7.61 -12.64 -14.04
N THR A 213 7.59 -12.10 -15.25
CA THR A 213 8.80 -11.55 -15.84
C THR A 213 9.03 -10.15 -15.29
N TYR A 214 10.29 -9.82 -15.02
CA TYR A 214 10.74 -8.48 -14.60
C TYR A 214 10.15 -7.35 -15.46
N ASP A 215 10.17 -7.53 -16.78
CA ASP A 215 9.66 -6.55 -17.74
C ASP A 215 8.16 -6.29 -17.51
N ALA A 216 7.40 -7.30 -17.09
CA ALA A 216 6.00 -7.13 -16.73
C ALA A 216 5.82 -6.25 -15.48
N ILE A 217 6.68 -6.34 -14.47
CA ILE A 217 6.59 -5.49 -13.25
C ILE A 217 6.86 -4.03 -13.64
N VAL A 218 7.91 -3.76 -14.40
CA VAL A 218 8.30 -2.40 -14.81
C VAL A 218 7.31 -1.80 -15.79
N ASP A 219 6.88 -2.55 -16.80
CA ASP A 219 5.90 -2.07 -17.78
C ASP A 219 4.53 -1.86 -17.14
N ASN A 220 4.17 -2.68 -16.21
CA ASN A 220 2.93 -2.56 -15.46
C ASN A 220 2.97 -1.37 -14.47
N MET A 221 4.12 -1.11 -13.84
CA MET A 221 4.32 0.13 -13.08
C MET A 221 4.15 1.36 -13.98
N ARG A 222 4.73 1.33 -15.18
CA ARG A 222 4.58 2.40 -16.18
C ARG A 222 3.14 2.55 -16.65
N GLN A 223 2.47 1.46 -17.00
CA GLN A 223 1.09 1.48 -17.50
C GLN A 223 0.08 1.92 -16.44
N SER A 224 0.25 1.53 -15.18
CA SER A 224 -0.62 2.00 -14.09
C SER A 224 -0.52 3.52 -13.87
N LEU A 225 0.61 4.12 -14.23
CA LEU A 225 0.84 5.56 -14.16
C LEU A 225 0.34 6.29 -15.42
N VAL A 226 0.35 5.63 -16.59
CA VAL A 226 -0.06 6.21 -17.88
C VAL A 226 -1.57 6.03 -18.14
N ASN A 227 -2.13 4.85 -17.88
CA ASN A 227 -3.54 4.54 -18.18
C ASN A 227 -4.55 5.22 -17.23
N ASN A 228 -4.08 5.88 -16.18
CA ASN A 228 -4.92 6.66 -15.30
C ASN A 228 -5.00 8.16 -15.68
N ASN A 229 -4.46 8.56 -16.84
CA ASN A 229 -4.68 9.88 -17.42
C ASN A 229 -5.98 9.96 -18.26
N SER A 230 -6.82 8.91 -18.23
CA SER A 230 -8.05 8.80 -19.04
C SER A 230 -9.28 8.53 -18.16
N ILE A 231 -9.43 9.25 -17.04
CA ILE A 231 -10.75 9.42 -16.39
C ILE A 231 -10.78 10.81 -15.74
#